data_19144937984c8fba48d6bd6d25b804d7
#
_entry.id   19144937984c8fba48d6bd6d25b804d7
#
_cell.length_a   1.000
_cell.length_b   1.000
_cell.length_c   1.000
_cell.angle_alpha   90.00
_cell.angle_beta   90.00
_cell.angle_gamma   90.00
#
_symmetry.space_group_name_H-M   'P 1'
#
loop_
_entity.id
_entity.type
_entity.pdbx_description
1 polymer ?
#
loop_
_entity_poly.entity_id
_entity_poly.type
_entity_poly.pdbx_seq_one_letter_code
_entity_poly.pdbx_strand_id
1 'polypeptide(L)'
;MAFQALVSPSLTDLFVEQVQGMIFSGELKVGEKLPTERELAATMKVSLAVVNGGIGRLASRGFVRIVPRKGIYVEDYLRNGNISTLESILEYSENYFREDLLSAIMDFRRLFELKFTECACLSRTPINVQNLQQLVESFAQEEDYVKASDLAFRFHQEVAVASGNMVYPLIVGAFRELYCKSYVRMFAIQGKNRTAQKLEQLLEAIRAGDTNSASKLTLLAVDNWQKSFHANYQDGEMFCQ
;
A
#
# COMPACT_ATOMS: atom_id res chain seq x y z
N MET A 1 -22.81 -2.90 -28.04
CA MET A 1 -21.46 -3.34 -27.59
C MET A 1 -20.76 -2.10 -27.09
N ALA A 2 -20.40 -2.04 -25.79
CA ALA A 2 -19.60 -0.94 -25.25
C ALA A 2 -18.14 -1.46 -25.16
N PHE A 3 -17.22 -0.82 -25.89
CA PHE A 3 -15.80 -1.09 -25.76
C PHE A 3 -15.31 -0.55 -24.42
N GLN A 4 -14.62 -1.39 -23.64
CA GLN A 4 -13.92 -0.95 -22.43
C GLN A 4 -12.52 -0.43 -22.82
N ALA A 5 -12.06 0.63 -22.13
CA ALA A 5 -10.72 1.14 -22.32
C ALA A 5 -9.69 0.09 -21.88
N LEU A 6 -8.74 -0.23 -22.76
CA LEU A 6 -7.60 -1.08 -22.41
C LEU A 6 -6.58 -0.24 -21.65
N VAL A 7 -6.39 -0.52 -20.38
CA VAL A 7 -5.36 0.11 -19.54
C VAL A 7 -4.13 -0.81 -19.57
N SER A 8 -3.12 -0.39 -20.34
CA SER A 8 -1.80 -1.05 -20.34
C SER A 8 -0.79 -0.14 -19.63
N PRO A 9 0.16 -0.68 -18.85
CA PRO A 9 1.25 0.12 -18.32
C PRO A 9 2.00 0.86 -19.42
N SER A 10 2.33 2.13 -19.19
CA SER A 10 3.16 2.86 -20.14
C SER A 10 4.59 2.32 -20.15
N LEU A 11 5.34 2.54 -21.25
CA LEU A 11 6.77 2.17 -21.29
C LEU A 11 7.57 2.89 -20.18
N THR A 12 7.13 4.06 -19.73
CA THR A 12 7.73 4.78 -18.61
C THR A 12 7.46 4.06 -17.29
N ASP A 13 6.26 3.50 -17.09
CA ASP A 13 5.94 2.72 -15.89
C ASP A 13 6.77 1.44 -15.84
N LEU A 14 6.86 0.71 -16.95
CA LEU A 14 7.68 -0.50 -17.06
C LEU A 14 9.18 -0.21 -16.83
N PHE A 15 9.69 0.91 -17.36
CA PHE A 15 11.06 1.36 -17.10
C PHE A 15 11.30 1.60 -15.60
N VAL A 16 10.40 2.33 -14.94
CA VAL A 16 10.48 2.64 -13.51
C VAL A 16 10.44 1.35 -12.70
N GLU A 17 9.49 0.45 -12.98
CA GLU A 17 9.32 -0.82 -12.29
C GLU A 17 10.57 -1.69 -12.41
N GLN A 18 11.15 -1.81 -13.61
CA GLN A 18 12.36 -2.59 -13.83
C GLN A 18 13.56 -2.05 -13.04
N VAL A 19 13.80 -0.74 -13.08
CA VAL A 19 14.93 -0.12 -12.35
C VAL A 19 14.73 -0.23 -10.83
N GLN A 20 13.50 -0.03 -10.33
CA GLN A 20 13.18 -0.24 -8.92
C GLN A 20 13.41 -1.69 -8.50
N GLY A 21 12.99 -2.66 -9.34
CA GLY A 21 13.24 -4.08 -9.10
C GLY A 21 14.73 -4.40 -8.95
N MET A 22 15.58 -3.85 -9.82
CA MET A 22 17.04 -4.02 -9.75
C MET A 22 17.66 -3.38 -8.51
N ILE A 23 17.10 -2.25 -8.02
CA ILE A 23 17.54 -1.62 -6.76
C ILE A 23 17.12 -2.47 -5.57
N PHE A 24 15.88 -2.95 -5.54
CA PHE A 24 15.36 -3.76 -4.43
C PHE A 24 15.98 -5.15 -4.36
N SER A 25 16.33 -5.75 -5.49
CA SER A 25 17.06 -7.04 -5.54
C SER A 25 18.54 -6.90 -5.17
N GLY A 26 19.07 -5.66 -5.14
CA GLY A 26 20.49 -5.39 -4.91
C GLY A 26 21.38 -5.60 -6.13
N GLU A 27 20.81 -5.81 -7.31
CA GLU A 27 21.53 -5.83 -8.58
C GLU A 27 22.14 -4.46 -8.87
N LEU A 28 21.42 -3.38 -8.62
CA LEU A 28 21.92 -2.00 -8.59
C LEU A 28 22.18 -1.59 -7.14
N LYS A 29 23.43 -1.30 -6.83
CA LYS A 29 23.87 -0.98 -5.46
C LYS A 29 23.77 0.53 -5.16
N VAL A 30 23.51 0.86 -3.91
CA VAL A 30 23.56 2.26 -3.43
C VAL A 30 24.89 2.92 -3.79
N GLY A 31 24.82 4.10 -4.39
CA GLY A 31 25.98 4.84 -4.89
C GLY A 31 26.47 4.42 -6.27
N GLU A 32 25.94 3.35 -6.85
CA GLU A 32 26.30 2.90 -8.20
C GLU A 32 25.82 3.91 -9.25
N LYS A 33 26.66 4.12 -10.26
CA LYS A 33 26.34 4.99 -11.38
C LYS A 33 25.56 4.22 -12.42
N LEU A 34 24.37 4.72 -12.79
CA LEU A 34 23.61 4.16 -13.89
C LEU A 34 24.26 4.45 -15.24
N PRO A 35 24.03 3.61 -16.26
CA PRO A 35 24.34 3.94 -17.64
C PRO A 35 23.71 5.27 -18.04
N THR A 36 24.26 5.93 -19.06
CA THR A 36 23.69 7.19 -19.57
C THR A 36 22.27 6.96 -20.11
N GLU A 37 21.45 8.03 -20.14
CA GLU A 37 20.09 7.94 -20.67
C GLU A 37 20.06 7.40 -22.11
N ARG A 38 21.10 7.70 -22.91
CA ARG A 38 21.24 7.17 -24.29
C ARG A 38 21.53 5.68 -24.30
N GLU A 39 22.40 5.20 -23.43
CA GLU A 39 22.71 3.77 -23.29
C GLU A 39 21.49 3.01 -22.77
N LEU A 40 20.79 3.54 -21.77
CA LEU A 40 19.56 2.94 -21.28
C LEU A 40 18.48 2.87 -22.36
N ALA A 41 18.28 3.94 -23.14
CA ALA A 41 17.32 3.97 -24.23
C ALA A 41 17.64 2.91 -25.31
N ALA A 42 18.93 2.78 -25.66
CA ALA A 42 19.38 1.79 -26.65
C ALA A 42 19.23 0.35 -26.13
N THR A 43 19.64 0.09 -24.88
CA THR A 43 19.61 -1.25 -24.26
C THR A 43 18.16 -1.72 -24.05
N MET A 44 17.29 -0.85 -23.55
CA MET A 44 15.89 -1.18 -23.25
C MET A 44 14.97 -1.01 -24.48
N LYS A 45 15.50 -0.55 -25.61
CA LYS A 45 14.76 -0.35 -26.88
C LYS A 45 13.55 0.58 -26.71
N VAL A 46 13.73 1.65 -25.95
CA VAL A 46 12.72 2.69 -25.72
C VAL A 46 13.22 4.06 -26.17
N SER A 47 12.32 5.04 -26.27
CA SER A 47 12.73 6.40 -26.61
C SER A 47 13.48 7.08 -25.45
N LEU A 48 14.33 8.05 -25.77
CA LEU A 48 14.99 8.88 -24.77
C LEU A 48 14.00 9.63 -23.87
N ALA A 49 12.83 9.99 -24.40
CA ALA A 49 11.77 10.65 -23.62
C ALA A 49 11.21 9.71 -22.53
N VAL A 50 11.05 8.40 -22.81
CA VAL A 50 10.65 7.39 -21.84
C VAL A 50 11.67 7.28 -20.71
N VAL A 51 12.96 7.19 -21.07
CA VAL A 51 14.05 7.10 -20.08
C VAL A 51 14.09 8.38 -19.20
N ASN A 52 14.08 9.56 -19.82
CA ASN A 52 14.12 10.82 -19.07
C ASN A 52 12.92 10.97 -18.14
N GLY A 53 11.71 10.62 -18.59
CA GLY A 53 10.51 10.57 -17.77
C GLY A 53 10.63 9.60 -16.60
N GLY A 54 11.16 8.40 -16.87
CA GLY A 54 11.40 7.37 -15.84
C GLY A 54 12.43 7.78 -14.81
N ILE A 55 13.58 8.32 -15.24
CA ILE A 55 14.63 8.84 -14.34
C ILE A 55 14.08 9.99 -13.48
N GLY A 56 13.31 10.91 -14.05
CA GLY A 56 12.66 11.98 -13.29
C GLY A 56 11.74 11.44 -12.19
N ARG A 57 10.95 10.40 -12.49
CA ARG A 57 10.06 9.73 -11.52
C ARG A 57 10.86 8.99 -10.44
N LEU A 58 11.91 8.25 -10.83
CA LEU A 58 12.80 7.59 -9.86
C LEU A 58 13.48 8.58 -8.93
N ALA A 59 13.90 9.73 -9.45
CA ALA A 59 14.51 10.81 -8.66
C ALA A 59 13.50 11.44 -7.69
N SER A 60 12.27 11.74 -8.14
CA SER A 60 11.22 12.28 -7.27
C SER A 60 10.79 11.30 -6.17
N ARG A 61 10.89 9.99 -6.44
CA ARG A 61 10.64 8.91 -5.48
C ARG A 61 11.86 8.58 -4.59
N GLY A 62 13.00 9.27 -4.76
CA GLY A 62 14.18 9.10 -3.93
C GLY A 62 15.02 7.85 -4.20
N PHE A 63 14.84 7.17 -5.34
CA PHE A 63 15.62 5.97 -5.70
C PHE A 63 16.90 6.27 -6.43
N VAL A 64 16.96 7.40 -7.13
CA VAL A 64 18.16 7.86 -7.83
C VAL A 64 18.37 9.35 -7.58
N ARG A 65 19.64 9.80 -7.66
CA ARG A 65 20.00 11.22 -7.66
C ARG A 65 20.70 11.58 -8.96
N ILE A 66 20.28 12.72 -9.51
CA ILE A 66 20.88 13.28 -10.72
C ILE A 66 21.95 14.27 -10.30
N VAL A 67 23.21 13.99 -10.66
CA VAL A 67 24.35 14.87 -10.36
C VAL A 67 24.75 15.58 -11.65
N PRO A 68 24.57 16.90 -11.74
CA PRO A 68 24.88 17.66 -12.96
C PRO A 68 26.29 17.37 -13.49
N ARG A 69 26.39 17.07 -14.77
CA ARG A 69 27.64 16.73 -15.49
C ARG A 69 28.36 15.45 -15.05
N LYS A 70 27.88 14.75 -14.01
CA LYS A 70 28.49 13.51 -13.50
C LYS A 70 27.67 12.28 -13.83
N GLY A 71 26.33 12.42 -13.91
CA GLY A 71 25.43 11.33 -14.25
C GLY A 71 24.37 11.04 -13.18
N ILE A 72 23.76 9.88 -13.27
CA ILE A 72 22.68 9.41 -12.42
C ILE A 72 23.24 8.30 -11.53
N TYR A 73 22.92 8.36 -10.24
CA TYR A 73 23.42 7.41 -9.24
C TYR A 73 22.27 6.86 -8.43
N VAL A 74 22.35 5.58 -8.04
CA VAL A 74 21.41 4.98 -7.09
C VAL A 74 21.51 5.68 -5.76
N GLU A 75 20.37 6.10 -5.19
CA GLU A 75 20.32 6.82 -3.92
C GLU A 75 20.20 5.84 -2.74
N ASP A 76 20.70 6.24 -1.57
CA ASP A 76 20.40 5.57 -0.31
C ASP A 76 18.98 5.94 0.13
N TYR A 77 18.03 5.23 -0.43
CA TYR A 77 16.60 5.52 -0.23
C TYR A 77 16.13 5.26 1.22
N LEU A 78 16.88 4.48 2.01
CA LEU A 78 16.58 4.32 3.43
C LEU A 78 16.96 5.54 4.26
N ARG A 79 17.96 6.31 3.83
CA ARG A 79 18.41 7.55 4.51
C ARG A 79 17.81 8.81 3.92
N ASN A 80 17.60 8.83 2.60
CA ASN A 80 17.23 10.03 1.84
C ASN A 80 15.85 9.91 1.18
N GLY A 81 15.11 8.84 1.44
CA GLY A 81 13.76 8.62 0.93
C GLY A 81 12.71 9.57 1.53
N ASN A 82 11.55 9.56 0.94
CA ASN A 82 10.39 10.35 1.32
C ASN A 82 9.10 9.50 1.32
N ILE A 83 7.93 10.11 1.47
CA ILE A 83 6.65 9.39 1.45
C ILE A 83 6.43 8.63 0.13
N SER A 84 6.80 9.23 -1.01
CA SER A 84 6.68 8.54 -2.30
C SER A 84 7.65 7.36 -2.44
N THR A 85 8.76 7.36 -1.69
CA THR A 85 9.63 6.18 -1.56
C THR A 85 8.90 5.06 -0.84
N LEU A 86 8.24 5.36 0.28
CA LEU A 86 7.46 4.39 1.05
C LEU A 86 6.31 3.83 0.19
N GLU A 87 5.54 4.68 -0.49
CA GLU A 87 4.47 4.24 -1.40
C GLU A 87 4.99 3.26 -2.45
N SER A 88 6.12 3.58 -3.08
CA SER A 88 6.74 2.70 -4.07
C SER A 88 7.24 1.36 -3.50
N ILE A 89 7.74 1.36 -2.26
CA ILE A 89 8.12 0.13 -1.57
C ILE A 89 6.89 -0.73 -1.29
N LEU A 90 5.78 -0.13 -0.87
CA LEU A 90 4.52 -0.82 -0.62
C LEU A 90 3.94 -1.41 -1.92
N GLU A 91 3.93 -0.64 -3.01
CA GLU A 91 3.52 -1.10 -4.35
C GLU A 91 4.37 -2.29 -4.82
N TYR A 92 5.69 -2.21 -4.63
CA TYR A 92 6.61 -3.29 -5.01
C TYR A 92 6.39 -4.55 -4.18
N SER A 93 6.15 -4.43 -2.87
CA SER A 93 5.93 -5.56 -1.97
C SER A 93 4.68 -6.38 -2.32
N GLU A 94 3.73 -5.79 -3.01
CA GLU A 94 2.53 -6.49 -3.49
C GLU A 94 2.78 -7.38 -4.70
N ASN A 95 3.74 -6.99 -5.55
CA ASN A 95 4.07 -7.70 -6.77
C ASN A 95 5.21 -8.71 -6.56
N TYR A 96 6.09 -8.44 -5.58
CA TYR A 96 7.29 -9.24 -5.32
C TYR A 96 7.37 -9.56 -3.83
N PHE A 97 7.08 -10.81 -3.48
CA PHE A 97 7.14 -11.25 -2.08
C PHE A 97 8.57 -11.17 -1.53
N ARG A 98 8.71 -10.38 -0.45
CA ARG A 98 9.91 -10.35 0.38
C ARG A 98 9.48 -10.43 1.84
N GLU A 99 9.85 -11.52 2.50
CA GLU A 99 9.42 -11.81 3.88
C GLU A 99 9.90 -10.76 4.88
N ASP A 100 11.14 -10.27 4.71
CA ASP A 100 11.71 -9.21 5.54
C ASP A 100 10.94 -7.89 5.42
N LEU A 101 10.56 -7.52 4.21
CA LEU A 101 9.78 -6.30 3.95
C LEU A 101 8.34 -6.44 4.47
N LEU A 102 7.70 -7.59 4.26
CA LEU A 102 6.37 -7.85 4.78
C LEU A 102 6.36 -7.79 6.31
N SER A 103 7.35 -8.41 6.96
CA SER A 103 7.48 -8.37 8.42
C SER A 103 7.61 -6.93 8.94
N ALA A 104 8.45 -6.12 8.31
CA ALA A 104 8.62 -4.71 8.68
C ALA A 104 7.32 -3.90 8.49
N ILE A 105 6.58 -4.13 7.40
CA ILE A 105 5.27 -3.51 7.17
C ILE A 105 4.27 -3.92 8.26
N MET A 106 4.25 -5.20 8.64
CA MET A 106 3.33 -5.70 9.67
C MET A 106 3.65 -5.16 11.05
N ASP A 107 4.92 -5.06 11.41
CA ASP A 107 5.34 -4.46 12.69
C ASP A 107 4.93 -2.99 12.76
N PHE A 108 5.12 -2.24 11.69
CA PHE A 108 4.64 -0.87 11.59
C PHE A 108 3.10 -0.80 11.71
N ARG A 109 2.36 -1.63 10.98
CA ARG A 109 0.90 -1.65 11.01
C ARG A 109 0.36 -1.98 12.40
N ARG A 110 0.91 -2.98 13.10
CA ARG A 110 0.49 -3.32 14.46
C ARG A 110 0.59 -2.12 15.39
N LEU A 111 1.75 -1.46 15.40
CA LEU A 111 1.98 -0.31 16.26
C LEU A 111 1.06 0.87 15.89
N PHE A 112 0.99 1.16 14.61
CA PHE A 112 0.32 2.35 14.11
C PHE A 112 -1.21 2.22 14.14
N GLU A 113 -1.76 1.09 13.68
CA GLU A 113 -3.20 0.83 13.69
C GLU A 113 -3.74 0.71 15.12
N LEU A 114 -2.99 0.05 16.00
CA LEU A 114 -3.34 0.00 17.42
C LEU A 114 -3.45 1.42 17.99
N LYS A 115 -2.44 2.26 17.73
CA LYS A 115 -2.40 3.61 18.31
C LYS A 115 -3.54 4.49 17.84
N PHE A 116 -3.82 4.56 16.54
CA PHE A 116 -4.91 5.41 16.09
C PHE A 116 -6.30 4.85 16.47
N THR A 117 -6.45 3.53 16.60
CA THR A 117 -7.70 2.91 17.09
C THR A 117 -7.96 3.25 18.56
N GLU A 118 -6.94 3.17 19.42
CA GLU A 118 -7.03 3.60 20.81
C GLU A 118 -7.44 5.09 20.91
N CYS A 119 -6.78 5.94 20.14
CA CYS A 119 -7.11 7.36 20.10
C CYS A 119 -8.54 7.60 19.58
N ALA A 120 -9.01 6.84 18.59
CA ALA A 120 -10.38 6.92 18.08
C ALA A 120 -11.40 6.59 19.18
N CYS A 121 -11.17 5.57 19.98
CA CYS A 121 -12.04 5.24 21.12
C CYS A 121 -12.16 6.39 22.11
N LEU A 122 -11.12 7.21 22.27
CA LEU A 122 -11.08 8.31 23.22
C LEU A 122 -11.61 9.64 22.64
N SER A 123 -11.40 9.88 21.34
CA SER A 123 -11.58 11.19 20.69
C SER A 123 -12.72 11.23 19.67
N ARG A 124 -13.35 10.07 19.33
CA ARG A 124 -14.42 10.03 18.31
C ARG A 124 -15.54 11.02 18.62
N THR A 125 -16.01 11.65 17.56
CA THR A 125 -17.21 12.51 17.59
C THR A 125 -18.44 11.72 17.11
N PRO A 126 -19.67 12.18 17.38
CA PRO A 126 -20.88 11.56 16.82
C PRO A 126 -20.87 11.45 15.30
N ILE A 127 -20.26 12.42 14.59
CA ILE A 127 -20.15 12.39 13.13
C ILE A 127 -19.20 11.28 12.66
N ASN A 128 -18.09 11.03 13.36
CA ASN A 128 -17.20 9.92 13.02
C ASN A 128 -17.92 8.57 13.18
N VAL A 129 -18.66 8.40 14.26
CA VAL A 129 -19.45 7.17 14.47
C VAL A 129 -20.51 6.99 13.38
N GLN A 130 -21.18 8.05 12.95
CA GLN A 130 -22.14 8.03 11.86
C GLN A 130 -21.46 7.65 10.51
N ASN A 131 -20.30 8.24 10.21
CA ASN A 131 -19.54 7.92 9.01
C ASN A 131 -19.09 6.45 8.99
N LEU A 132 -18.57 5.94 10.10
CA LEU A 132 -18.18 4.54 10.26
C LEU A 132 -19.38 3.61 10.06
N GLN A 133 -20.54 3.93 10.61
CA GLN A 133 -21.77 3.18 10.44
C GLN A 133 -22.18 3.10 8.96
N GLN A 134 -22.21 4.22 8.25
CA GLN A 134 -22.53 4.27 6.83
C GLN A 134 -21.56 3.43 5.98
N LEU A 135 -20.27 3.42 6.34
CA LEU A 135 -19.27 2.61 5.65
C LEU A 135 -19.49 1.11 5.87
N VAL A 136 -19.85 0.68 7.09
CA VAL A 136 -20.18 -0.72 7.40
C VAL A 136 -21.44 -1.16 6.64
N GLU A 137 -22.49 -0.35 6.63
CA GLU A 137 -23.73 -0.62 5.90
C GLU A 137 -23.49 -0.73 4.38
N SER A 138 -22.75 0.22 3.81
CA SER A 138 -22.38 0.22 2.40
C SER A 138 -21.54 -1.01 2.03
N PHE A 139 -20.57 -1.36 2.89
CA PHE A 139 -19.74 -2.56 2.71
C PHE A 139 -20.56 -3.84 2.70
N ALA A 140 -21.53 -3.95 3.60
CA ALA A 140 -22.38 -5.13 3.69
C ALA A 140 -23.18 -5.38 2.39
N GLN A 141 -23.63 -4.29 1.73
CA GLN A 141 -24.46 -4.33 0.52
C GLN A 141 -23.66 -4.42 -0.78
N GLU A 142 -22.36 -4.06 -0.78
CA GLU A 142 -21.55 -4.02 -2.00
C GLU A 142 -21.12 -5.43 -2.44
N GLU A 143 -21.45 -5.83 -3.66
CA GLU A 143 -21.12 -7.14 -4.23
C GLU A 143 -19.78 -7.14 -5.01
N ASP A 144 -19.36 -5.98 -5.53
CA ASP A 144 -18.11 -5.84 -6.25
C ASP A 144 -16.94 -5.81 -5.25
N TYR A 145 -16.01 -6.76 -5.36
CA TYR A 145 -14.88 -6.89 -4.44
C TYR A 145 -13.91 -5.69 -4.49
N VAL A 146 -13.77 -5.04 -5.63
CA VAL A 146 -12.92 -3.84 -5.77
C VAL A 146 -13.54 -2.69 -5.00
N LYS A 147 -14.85 -2.45 -5.17
CA LYS A 147 -15.58 -1.42 -4.41
C LYS A 147 -15.66 -1.76 -2.92
N ALA A 148 -15.91 -3.02 -2.57
CA ALA A 148 -15.91 -3.47 -1.18
C ALA A 148 -14.55 -3.25 -0.52
N SER A 149 -13.44 -3.49 -1.24
CA SER A 149 -12.09 -3.23 -0.72
C SER A 149 -11.83 -1.75 -0.44
N ASP A 150 -12.33 -0.85 -1.30
CA ASP A 150 -12.25 0.59 -1.07
C ASP A 150 -13.07 1.03 0.16
N LEU A 151 -14.27 0.48 0.33
CA LEU A 151 -15.10 0.74 1.51
C LEU A 151 -14.42 0.27 2.80
N ALA A 152 -13.80 -0.92 2.80
CA ALA A 152 -13.04 -1.42 3.93
C ALA A 152 -11.82 -0.53 4.24
N PHE A 153 -11.09 -0.09 3.22
CA PHE A 153 -10.00 0.87 3.39
C PHE A 153 -10.50 2.19 3.99
N ARG A 154 -11.58 2.76 3.43
CA ARG A 154 -12.18 4.01 3.93
C ARG A 154 -12.65 3.90 5.38
N PHE A 155 -13.08 2.72 5.82
CA PHE A 155 -13.39 2.48 7.23
C PHE A 155 -12.14 2.67 8.12
N HIS A 156 -11.00 2.07 7.76
CA HIS A 156 -9.75 2.26 8.50
C HIS A 156 -9.27 3.72 8.47
N GLN A 157 -9.45 4.39 7.33
CA GLN A 157 -9.12 5.82 7.20
C GLN A 157 -10.00 6.68 8.12
N GLU A 158 -11.32 6.39 8.20
CA GLU A 158 -12.23 7.10 9.10
C GLU A 158 -11.89 6.83 10.58
N VAL A 159 -11.46 5.61 10.95
CA VAL A 159 -10.94 5.34 12.30
C VAL A 159 -9.72 6.23 12.59
N ALA A 160 -8.81 6.39 11.63
CA ALA A 160 -7.67 7.29 11.78
C ALA A 160 -8.10 8.76 11.91
N VAL A 161 -9.13 9.22 11.18
CA VAL A 161 -9.73 10.55 11.34
C VAL A 161 -10.34 10.71 12.74
N ALA A 162 -11.09 9.70 13.21
CA ALA A 162 -11.71 9.70 14.52
C ALA A 162 -10.71 9.77 15.70
N SER A 163 -9.44 9.45 15.44
CA SER A 163 -8.36 9.60 16.43
C SER A 163 -8.10 11.03 16.87
N GLY A 164 -8.57 12.04 16.12
CA GLY A 164 -8.28 13.45 16.34
C GLY A 164 -6.87 13.90 15.93
N ASN A 165 -6.02 13.01 15.45
CA ASN A 165 -4.68 13.35 14.96
C ASN A 165 -4.69 13.48 13.43
N MET A 166 -4.48 14.69 12.94
CA MET A 166 -4.54 15.01 11.49
C MET A 166 -3.47 14.29 10.64
N VAL A 167 -2.40 13.76 11.25
CA VAL A 167 -1.32 13.06 10.52
C VAL A 167 -1.69 11.61 10.25
N TYR A 168 -2.43 10.94 11.15
CA TYR A 168 -2.76 9.53 11.01
C TYR A 168 -3.52 9.18 9.71
N PRO A 169 -4.60 9.89 9.32
CA PRO A 169 -5.29 9.57 8.08
C PRO A 169 -4.44 9.80 6.82
N LEU A 170 -3.45 10.71 6.85
CA LEU A 170 -2.52 10.93 5.73
C LEU A 170 -1.56 9.76 5.56
N ILE A 171 -1.03 9.23 6.68
CA ILE A 171 -0.17 8.04 6.64
C ILE A 171 -0.98 6.81 6.24
N VAL A 172 -2.19 6.61 6.76
CA VAL A 172 -3.09 5.52 6.32
C VAL A 172 -3.32 5.60 4.82
N GLY A 173 -3.46 6.82 4.26
CA GLY A 173 -3.61 7.06 2.84
C GLY A 173 -2.49 6.48 1.97
N ALA A 174 -1.23 6.55 2.43
CA ALA A 174 -0.08 5.97 1.74
C ALA A 174 -0.16 4.42 1.60
N PHE A 175 -0.92 3.76 2.47
CA PHE A 175 -1.12 2.31 2.44
C PHE A 175 -2.35 1.87 1.62
N ARG A 176 -3.07 2.80 0.97
CA ARG A 176 -4.35 2.52 0.30
C ARG A 176 -4.26 1.34 -0.69
N GLU A 177 -3.26 1.37 -1.58
CA GLU A 177 -3.08 0.32 -2.59
C GLU A 177 -2.88 -1.04 -1.92
N LEU A 178 -2.00 -1.12 -0.92
CA LEU A 178 -1.75 -2.35 -0.15
C LEU A 178 -3.04 -2.89 0.49
N TYR A 179 -3.83 -2.03 1.13
CA TYR A 179 -5.10 -2.44 1.73
C TYR A 179 -6.07 -2.97 0.68
N CYS A 180 -6.32 -2.20 -0.38
CA CYS A 180 -7.32 -2.54 -1.38
C CYS A 180 -6.99 -3.85 -2.11
N LYS A 181 -5.77 -4.01 -2.61
CA LYS A 181 -5.36 -5.24 -3.29
C LYS A 181 -5.39 -6.46 -2.36
N SER A 182 -4.95 -6.29 -1.13
CA SER A 182 -4.99 -7.36 -0.13
C SER A 182 -6.43 -7.78 0.20
N TYR A 183 -7.35 -6.83 0.32
CA TYR A 183 -8.76 -7.13 0.54
C TYR A 183 -9.38 -7.84 -0.66
N VAL A 184 -9.12 -7.38 -1.90
CA VAL A 184 -9.63 -8.04 -3.11
C VAL A 184 -9.20 -9.50 -3.16
N ARG A 185 -7.90 -9.79 -2.92
CA ARG A 185 -7.38 -11.17 -2.86
C ARG A 185 -8.07 -11.98 -1.76
N MET A 186 -8.17 -11.42 -0.57
CA MET A 186 -8.80 -12.09 0.57
C MET A 186 -10.28 -12.39 0.29
N PHE A 187 -11.02 -11.47 -0.33
CA PHE A 187 -12.43 -11.67 -0.67
C PHE A 187 -12.62 -12.74 -1.75
N ALA A 188 -11.70 -12.81 -2.73
CA ALA A 188 -11.72 -13.83 -3.76
C ALA A 188 -11.57 -15.26 -3.19
N ILE A 189 -10.80 -15.42 -2.10
CA ILE A 189 -10.48 -16.72 -1.51
C ILE A 189 -11.54 -17.15 -0.48
N GLN A 190 -11.94 -16.25 0.42
CA GLN A 190 -12.77 -16.61 1.59
C GLN A 190 -14.08 -15.80 1.71
N GLY A 191 -14.38 -14.97 0.70
CA GLY A 191 -15.54 -14.07 0.73
C GLY A 191 -15.36 -12.90 1.71
N LYS A 192 -16.30 -11.96 1.69
CA LYS A 192 -16.23 -10.71 2.48
C LYS A 192 -16.94 -10.77 3.84
N ASN A 193 -17.76 -11.79 4.11
CA ASN A 193 -18.64 -11.84 5.31
C ASN A 193 -17.86 -11.74 6.62
N ARG A 194 -16.70 -12.40 6.71
CA ARG A 194 -15.85 -12.34 7.91
C ARG A 194 -15.31 -10.92 8.15
N THR A 195 -15.02 -10.19 7.07
CA THR A 195 -14.59 -8.79 7.17
C THR A 195 -15.74 -7.90 7.62
N ALA A 196 -16.96 -8.09 7.08
CA ALA A 196 -18.14 -7.35 7.51
C ALA A 196 -18.35 -7.45 9.03
N GLN A 197 -18.32 -8.66 9.58
CA GLN A 197 -18.45 -8.90 11.03
C GLN A 197 -17.35 -8.18 11.85
N LYS A 198 -16.10 -8.18 11.35
CA LYS A 198 -14.99 -7.51 12.05
C LYS A 198 -15.13 -5.99 12.04
N LEU A 199 -15.54 -5.40 10.91
CA LEU A 199 -15.77 -3.96 10.80
C LEU A 199 -16.90 -3.54 11.74
N GLU A 200 -17.98 -4.30 11.82
CA GLU A 200 -19.10 -4.06 12.74
C GLU A 200 -18.66 -4.15 14.20
N GLN A 201 -17.94 -5.22 14.58
CA GLN A 201 -17.42 -5.36 15.95
C GLN A 201 -16.48 -4.23 16.35
N LEU A 202 -15.61 -3.79 15.42
CA LEU A 202 -14.70 -2.67 15.68
C LEU A 202 -15.46 -1.35 15.81
N LEU A 203 -16.47 -1.12 14.97
CA LEU A 203 -17.36 0.05 15.10
C LEU A 203 -18.03 0.09 16.48
N GLU A 204 -18.60 -1.03 16.96
CA GLU A 204 -19.25 -1.07 18.26
C GLU A 204 -18.28 -0.80 19.41
N ALA A 205 -17.06 -1.35 19.35
CA ALA A 205 -16.03 -1.08 20.35
C ALA A 205 -15.62 0.41 20.35
N ILE A 206 -15.44 1.02 19.17
CA ILE A 206 -15.14 2.45 19.04
C ILE A 206 -16.32 3.29 19.57
N ARG A 207 -17.55 2.96 19.18
CA ARG A 207 -18.77 3.65 19.64
C ARG A 207 -18.88 3.65 21.16
N ALA A 208 -18.66 2.49 21.79
CA ALA A 208 -18.66 2.36 23.24
C ALA A 208 -17.48 3.03 23.95
N GLY A 209 -16.39 3.34 23.21
CA GLY A 209 -15.13 3.79 23.80
C GLY A 209 -14.36 2.67 24.49
N ASP A 210 -14.65 1.41 24.13
CA ASP A 210 -13.97 0.23 24.68
C ASP A 210 -12.62 0.02 23.98
N THR A 211 -11.62 0.71 24.48
CA THR A 211 -10.24 0.67 23.99
C THR A 211 -9.67 -0.76 24.04
N ASN A 212 -10.01 -1.57 25.05
CA ASN A 212 -9.48 -2.92 25.19
C ASN A 212 -10.00 -3.85 24.09
N SER A 213 -11.31 -3.84 23.84
CA SER A 213 -11.91 -4.63 22.77
C SER A 213 -11.45 -4.16 21.40
N ALA A 214 -11.41 -2.85 21.14
CA ALA A 214 -10.94 -2.28 19.90
C ALA A 214 -9.48 -2.65 19.60
N SER A 215 -8.60 -2.56 20.59
CA SER A 215 -7.19 -2.95 20.49
C SER A 215 -7.02 -4.44 20.13
N LYS A 216 -7.76 -5.33 20.81
CA LYS A 216 -7.73 -6.77 20.50
C LYS A 216 -8.21 -7.09 19.09
N LEU A 217 -9.31 -6.46 18.65
CA LEU A 217 -9.85 -6.63 17.30
C LEU A 217 -8.89 -6.15 16.22
N THR A 218 -8.23 -5.01 16.45
CA THR A 218 -7.24 -4.45 15.52
C THR A 218 -6.03 -5.37 15.39
N LEU A 219 -5.42 -5.81 16.49
CA LEU A 219 -4.29 -6.73 16.46
C LEU A 219 -4.65 -8.05 15.76
N LEU A 220 -5.82 -8.63 16.10
CA LEU A 220 -6.30 -9.85 15.46
C LEU A 220 -6.53 -9.66 13.94
N ALA A 221 -6.97 -8.48 13.51
CA ALA A 221 -7.14 -8.17 12.09
C ALA A 221 -5.80 -8.15 11.36
N VAL A 222 -4.79 -7.47 11.92
CA VAL A 222 -3.43 -7.40 11.35
C VAL A 222 -2.78 -8.79 11.31
N ASP A 223 -2.87 -9.58 12.38
CA ASP A 223 -2.29 -10.93 12.44
C ASP A 223 -2.96 -11.90 11.45
N ASN A 224 -4.28 -11.83 11.29
CA ASN A 224 -4.99 -12.64 10.32
C ASN A 224 -4.63 -12.27 8.87
N TRP A 225 -4.41 -10.98 8.61
CA TRP A 225 -3.94 -10.51 7.31
C TRP A 225 -2.55 -11.08 6.99
N GLN A 226 -1.61 -11.02 7.93
CA GLN A 226 -0.27 -11.60 7.78
C GLN A 226 -0.32 -13.09 7.47
N LYS A 227 -1.13 -13.87 8.21
CA LYS A 227 -1.29 -15.30 7.97
C LYS A 227 -1.88 -15.59 6.58
N SER A 228 -2.88 -14.84 6.17
CA SER A 228 -3.47 -14.97 4.83
C SER A 228 -2.47 -14.64 3.72
N PHE A 229 -1.60 -13.66 3.95
CA PHE A 229 -0.57 -13.28 2.99
C PHE A 229 0.47 -14.40 2.83
N HIS A 230 0.98 -14.96 3.94
CA HIS A 230 1.93 -16.09 3.90
C HIS A 230 1.35 -17.34 3.22
N ALA A 231 0.13 -17.73 3.53
CA ALA A 231 -0.50 -18.90 2.95
C ALA A 231 -0.59 -18.79 1.42
N ASN A 232 -0.93 -17.62 0.90
CA ASN A 232 -1.11 -17.38 -0.54
C ASN A 232 0.20 -17.37 -1.34
N TYR A 233 1.36 -17.13 -0.67
CA TYR A 233 2.66 -17.14 -1.34
C TYR A 233 3.40 -18.47 -1.25
N GLN A 234 3.05 -19.35 -0.29
CA GLN A 234 3.65 -20.68 -0.20
C GLN A 234 3.11 -21.66 -1.26
N ASP A 235 1.92 -21.42 -1.80
CA ASP A 235 1.31 -22.26 -2.83
C ASP A 235 1.83 -21.98 -4.27
N GLY A 236 2.84 -21.14 -4.43
CA GLY A 236 3.67 -21.07 -5.66
C GLY A 236 2.97 -20.61 -6.94
N GLU A 237 1.75 -20.11 -6.90
CA GLU A 237 1.09 -19.55 -8.07
C GLU A 237 1.40 -18.05 -8.22
N MET A 238 2.44 -17.76 -8.99
CA MET A 238 2.63 -16.48 -9.65
C MET A 238 1.44 -16.23 -10.58
N PHE A 239 0.45 -15.48 -10.16
CA PHE A 239 -0.51 -14.88 -11.09
C PHE A 239 0.15 -13.70 -11.80
N CYS A 240 1.04 -14.00 -12.74
CA CYS A 240 1.32 -13.15 -13.88
C CYS A 240 0.28 -13.49 -14.96
N GLN A 241 -0.83 -12.78 -15.00
CA GLN A 241 -1.64 -12.56 -16.19
C GLN A 241 -2.18 -11.13 -16.17
#